data_8507a636662e2f8622c418890b821096
#
_entry.id   8507a636662e2f8622c418890b821096
#
_cell.length_a   1.000
_cell.length_b   1.000
_cell.length_c   1.000
_cell.angle_alpha   90.00
_cell.angle_beta   90.00
_cell.angle_gamma   90.00
#
_symmetry.space_group_name_H-M   'P 1'
#
loop_
_entity.id
_entity.type
_entity.pdbx_description
1 polymer ?
#
loop_
_entity_poly.entity_id
_entity_poly.type
_entity_poly.pdbx_seq_one_letter_code
_entity_poly.pdbx_strand_id
1 'polypeptide(L)'
;MLTIKNLRKRYGNFQALDGLNLEVADGELFGFVGPNGAGKTTTLKILAGLLVPDEGEVEIGGLDVYSDGKELRRRIGYVPDFFGVYDNLKVSEYMEFFASCYGITGLQARTRCHTLLEQVRLEDKEDFFVDGLSRGMKQRLCLARALIHDPDLLILDEPASGLDPRTRVEYTAILKELRDQGKTLLVSSHILSELSELCTSIGIIEQGRTVLQGSMDQIFARINSSNPLLISIFSQKEKALAILKSHPCVQTIAVQGDEIKLGFLGDRQDEALLLQQLIDADVMVSSFMREKGSLESLFMQITEHEEERAVLKHEM
;
A
#
# COMPACT_ATOMS: atom_id res chain seq x y z
N MET A 1 -11.03 -8.74 9.32
CA MET A 1 -9.79 -9.16 10.03
C MET A 1 -9.27 -8.11 11.02
N LEU A 2 -8.93 -6.92 10.59
CA LEU A 2 -8.43 -5.83 11.43
C LEU A 2 -9.40 -4.65 11.37
N THR A 3 -9.71 -4.07 12.53
CA THR A 3 -10.52 -2.84 12.65
C THR A 3 -9.83 -1.87 13.60
N ILE A 4 -9.64 -0.64 13.18
CA ILE A 4 -9.13 0.47 13.99
C ILE A 4 -10.18 1.55 14.03
N LYS A 5 -10.54 2.05 15.24
CA LYS A 5 -11.50 3.13 15.43
C LYS A 5 -10.92 4.24 16.25
N ASN A 6 -10.91 5.44 15.70
CA ASN A 6 -10.53 6.70 16.36
C ASN A 6 -9.19 6.61 17.10
N LEU A 7 -8.19 5.95 16.52
CA LEU A 7 -6.91 5.71 17.18
C LEU A 7 -6.10 6.98 17.30
N ARG A 8 -5.60 7.27 18.51
CA ARG A 8 -4.82 8.47 18.84
C ARG A 8 -3.51 8.09 19.52
N LYS A 9 -2.44 8.81 19.17
CA LYS A 9 -1.13 8.67 19.81
C LYS A 9 -0.37 9.98 19.78
N ARG A 10 0.15 10.40 20.94
CA ARG A 10 0.95 11.59 21.12
C ARG A 10 2.32 11.24 21.68
N TYR A 11 3.35 11.93 21.21
CA TYR A 11 4.71 11.92 21.76
C TYR A 11 5.08 13.34 22.23
N GLY A 12 4.93 13.59 23.52
CA GLY A 12 5.08 14.95 24.06
C GLY A 12 4.08 15.90 23.38
N ASN A 13 4.57 16.88 22.64
CA ASN A 13 3.73 17.84 21.91
C ASN A 13 3.38 17.40 20.48
N PHE A 14 3.97 16.31 19.99
CA PHE A 14 3.73 15.83 18.64
C PHE A 14 2.57 14.83 18.60
N GLN A 15 1.53 15.13 17.82
CA GLN A 15 0.40 14.25 17.56
C GLN A 15 0.75 13.33 16.39
N ALA A 16 1.07 12.07 16.68
CA ALA A 16 1.46 11.09 15.66
C ALA A 16 0.24 10.42 15.01
N LEU A 17 -0.83 10.19 15.78
CA LEU A 17 -2.11 9.67 15.29
C LEU A 17 -3.24 10.52 15.85
N ASP A 18 -4.15 10.97 15.01
CA ASP A 18 -5.24 11.88 15.35
C ASP A 18 -6.60 11.40 14.86
N GLY A 19 -7.08 10.31 15.45
CA GLY A 19 -8.37 9.72 15.11
C GLY A 19 -8.32 8.85 13.86
N LEU A 20 -7.23 8.05 13.72
CA LEU A 20 -7.07 7.09 12.61
C LEU A 20 -8.16 6.03 12.65
N ASN A 21 -8.79 5.77 11.50
CA ASN A 21 -9.73 4.68 11.28
C ASN A 21 -9.22 3.82 10.13
N LEU A 22 -9.27 2.49 10.27
CA LEU A 22 -8.81 1.56 9.24
C LEU A 22 -9.55 0.23 9.35
N GLU A 23 -9.89 -0.35 8.21
CA GLU A 23 -10.47 -1.69 8.13
C GLU A 23 -9.72 -2.52 7.10
N VAL A 24 -9.37 -3.76 7.47
CA VAL A 24 -8.71 -4.72 6.57
C VAL A 24 -9.47 -6.04 6.64
N ALA A 25 -9.93 -6.55 5.51
CA ALA A 25 -10.65 -7.82 5.45
C ALA A 25 -9.70 -9.03 5.57
N ASP A 26 -10.28 -10.22 5.78
CA ASP A 26 -9.51 -11.47 5.77
C ASP A 26 -8.96 -11.75 4.37
N GLY A 27 -7.73 -12.25 4.28
CA GLY A 27 -7.08 -12.63 3.02
C GLY A 27 -6.69 -11.46 2.11
N GLU A 28 -6.79 -10.21 2.58
CA GLU A 28 -6.33 -9.05 1.83
C GLU A 28 -4.81 -8.87 1.91
N LEU A 29 -4.24 -8.40 0.81
CA LEU A 29 -2.93 -7.74 0.81
C LEU A 29 -3.18 -6.24 0.78
N PHE A 30 -3.17 -5.64 1.97
CA PHE A 30 -3.52 -4.23 2.19
C PHE A 30 -2.26 -3.35 2.22
N GLY A 31 -2.24 -2.32 1.39
CA GLY A 31 -1.21 -1.29 1.36
C GLY A 31 -1.52 -0.13 2.31
N PHE A 32 -0.63 0.16 3.26
CA PHE A 32 -0.75 1.29 4.17
C PHE A 32 0.25 2.38 3.80
N VAL A 33 -0.23 3.42 3.14
CA VAL A 33 0.58 4.39 2.40
C VAL A 33 0.52 5.77 3.03
N GLY A 34 1.64 6.47 2.98
CA GLY A 34 1.70 7.87 3.41
C GLY A 34 3.14 8.39 3.48
N PRO A 35 3.34 9.71 3.58
CA PRO A 35 4.66 10.30 3.69
C PRO A 35 5.36 9.89 4.98
N ASN A 36 6.65 10.21 5.06
CA ASN A 36 7.39 10.04 6.30
C ASN A 36 6.81 10.94 7.39
N GLY A 37 6.62 10.38 8.58
CA GLY A 37 5.97 11.09 9.69
C GLY A 37 4.43 11.04 9.69
N ALA A 38 3.78 10.45 8.70
CA ALA A 38 2.31 10.33 8.64
C ALA A 38 1.69 9.48 9.75
N GLY A 39 2.49 8.67 10.48
CA GLY A 39 2.02 7.81 11.56
C GLY A 39 2.05 6.30 11.24
N LYS A 40 2.54 5.88 10.06
CA LYS A 40 2.57 4.46 9.63
C LYS A 40 3.22 3.55 10.67
N THR A 41 4.51 3.73 10.95
CA THR A 41 5.25 2.90 11.92
C THR A 41 4.64 2.95 13.33
N THR A 42 4.08 4.10 13.75
CA THR A 42 3.36 4.22 15.02
C THR A 42 2.14 3.30 15.05
N THR A 43 1.34 3.32 13.99
CA THR A 43 0.17 2.44 13.83
C THR A 43 0.61 0.96 13.85
N LEU A 44 1.60 0.58 13.04
CA LEU A 44 2.06 -0.81 12.96
C LEU A 44 2.62 -1.33 14.30
N LYS A 45 3.33 -0.49 15.06
CA LYS A 45 3.80 -0.84 16.41
C LYS A 45 2.64 -1.03 17.41
N ILE A 46 1.58 -0.24 17.29
CA ILE A 46 0.37 -0.42 18.11
C ILE A 46 -0.30 -1.76 17.76
N LEU A 47 -0.48 -2.06 16.47
CA LEU A 47 -1.05 -3.32 16.00
C LEU A 47 -0.23 -4.53 16.45
N ALA A 48 1.09 -4.42 16.44
CA ALA A 48 2.01 -5.47 16.90
C ALA A 48 2.06 -5.62 18.45
N GLY A 49 1.31 -4.78 19.19
CA GLY A 49 1.33 -4.76 20.65
C GLY A 49 2.65 -4.26 21.26
N LEU A 50 3.44 -3.52 20.50
CA LEU A 50 4.72 -2.95 20.92
C LEU A 50 4.58 -1.53 21.47
N LEU A 51 3.44 -0.88 21.24
CA LEU A 51 3.15 0.48 21.66
C LEU A 51 1.70 0.59 22.11
N VAL A 52 1.46 1.25 23.23
CA VAL A 52 0.12 1.52 23.74
C VAL A 52 -0.36 2.86 23.15
N PRO A 53 -1.56 2.95 22.56
CA PRO A 53 -2.16 4.22 22.14
C PRO A 53 -2.63 5.02 23.36
N ASP A 54 -3.00 6.27 23.12
CA ASP A 54 -3.59 7.12 24.15
C ASP A 54 -5.12 6.99 24.16
N GLU A 55 -5.73 6.81 22.97
CA GLU A 55 -7.18 6.62 22.80
C GLU A 55 -7.47 5.75 21.56
N GLY A 56 -8.69 5.23 21.48
CA GLY A 56 -9.20 4.46 20.35
C GLY A 56 -9.26 2.97 20.61
N GLU A 57 -9.84 2.26 19.64
CA GLU A 57 -10.05 0.81 19.70
C GLU A 57 -9.31 0.13 18.56
N VAL A 58 -8.69 -1.00 18.85
CA VAL A 58 -8.02 -1.84 17.85
C VAL A 58 -8.38 -3.28 18.07
N GLU A 59 -9.03 -3.88 17.09
CA GLU A 59 -9.47 -5.27 17.10
C GLU A 59 -8.84 -6.04 15.94
N ILE A 60 -8.30 -7.23 16.21
CA ILE A 60 -7.71 -8.13 15.22
C ILE A 60 -8.30 -9.53 15.44
N GLY A 61 -9.07 -10.03 14.46
CA GLY A 61 -9.70 -11.34 14.52
C GLY A 61 -10.63 -11.53 15.73
N GLY A 62 -11.33 -10.48 16.15
CA GLY A 62 -12.22 -10.48 17.32
C GLY A 62 -11.51 -10.31 18.67
N LEU A 63 -10.20 -10.05 18.67
CA LEU A 63 -9.41 -9.83 19.89
C LEU A 63 -9.01 -8.35 19.99
N ASP A 64 -9.18 -7.78 21.17
CA ASP A 64 -8.67 -6.44 21.47
C ASP A 64 -7.16 -6.46 21.71
N VAL A 65 -6.44 -5.53 21.08
CA VAL A 65 -4.96 -5.49 21.09
C VAL A 65 -4.38 -5.33 22.50
N TYR A 66 -5.13 -4.77 23.44
CA TYR A 66 -4.64 -4.47 24.80
C TYR A 66 -5.02 -5.55 25.81
N SER A 67 -6.28 -5.95 25.82
CA SER A 67 -6.77 -6.96 26.77
C SER A 67 -6.27 -8.36 26.42
N ASP A 68 -6.18 -8.69 25.13
CA ASP A 68 -5.88 -10.03 24.63
C ASP A 68 -4.45 -10.21 24.11
N GLY A 69 -3.54 -9.31 24.46
CA GLY A 69 -2.21 -9.18 23.86
C GLY A 69 -1.34 -10.46 23.85
N LYS A 70 -1.57 -11.44 24.76
CA LYS A 70 -0.84 -12.71 24.73
C LYS A 70 -1.35 -13.63 23.60
N GLU A 71 -2.66 -13.70 23.40
CA GLU A 71 -3.28 -14.49 22.33
C GLU A 71 -3.03 -13.83 20.99
N LEU A 72 -3.14 -12.50 20.94
CA LEU A 72 -2.91 -11.71 19.75
C LEU A 72 -1.51 -11.92 19.17
N ARG A 73 -0.46 -11.93 20.01
CA ARG A 73 0.92 -12.20 19.55
C ARG A 73 1.12 -13.55 18.88
N ARG A 74 0.20 -14.50 19.07
CA ARG A 74 0.21 -15.77 18.34
C ARG A 74 -0.44 -15.70 16.97
N ARG A 75 -1.24 -14.66 16.73
CA ARG A 75 -1.94 -14.45 15.46
C ARG A 75 -1.28 -13.43 14.55
N ILE A 76 -0.25 -12.72 15.05
CA ILE A 76 0.44 -11.66 14.32
C ILE A 76 1.89 -12.03 14.08
N GLY A 77 2.34 -11.91 12.83
CA GLY A 77 3.75 -11.84 12.46
C GLY A 77 4.14 -10.40 12.18
N TYR A 78 5.21 -9.90 12.79
CA TYR A 78 5.68 -8.54 12.59
C TYR A 78 7.09 -8.50 12.00
N VAL A 79 7.24 -7.79 10.89
CA VAL A 79 8.51 -7.51 10.22
C VAL A 79 8.74 -6.00 10.28
N PRO A 80 9.65 -5.50 11.14
CA PRO A 80 9.99 -4.09 11.24
C PRO A 80 10.86 -3.64 10.06
N ASP A 81 10.88 -2.33 9.76
CA ASP A 81 11.77 -1.72 8.77
C ASP A 81 13.25 -2.01 9.06
N PHE A 82 13.64 -1.85 10.32
CA PHE A 82 14.97 -2.21 10.79
C PHE A 82 14.90 -3.38 11.78
N PHE A 83 15.57 -4.46 11.44
CA PHE A 83 15.65 -5.65 12.30
C PHE A 83 17.10 -5.99 12.61
N GLY A 84 17.37 -6.16 13.90
CA GLY A 84 18.63 -6.72 14.37
C GLY A 84 18.66 -8.22 14.07
N VAL A 85 19.81 -8.71 13.67
CA VAL A 85 20.08 -10.14 13.53
C VAL A 85 21.14 -10.57 14.55
N TYR A 86 21.14 -11.86 14.91
CA TYR A 86 22.22 -12.43 15.70
C TYR A 86 23.31 -12.88 14.74
N ASP A 87 24.34 -12.07 14.59
CA ASP A 87 25.36 -12.20 13.56
C ASP A 87 26.13 -13.52 13.61
N ASN A 88 26.33 -14.07 14.81
CA ASN A 88 27.11 -15.29 15.05
C ASN A 88 26.30 -16.59 14.93
N LEU A 89 25.04 -16.55 14.49
CA LEU A 89 24.23 -17.73 14.29
C LEU A 89 24.17 -18.12 12.81
N LYS A 90 24.10 -19.42 12.52
CA LYS A 90 23.68 -19.91 11.22
C LYS A 90 22.19 -19.61 11.01
N VAL A 91 21.75 -19.55 9.75
CA VAL A 91 20.35 -19.33 9.39
C VAL A 91 19.44 -20.38 10.04
N SER A 92 19.82 -21.66 10.01
CA SER A 92 19.08 -22.74 10.67
C SER A 92 19.01 -22.54 12.19
N GLU A 93 20.12 -22.22 12.86
CA GLU A 93 20.17 -21.96 14.30
C GLU A 93 19.32 -20.74 14.69
N TYR A 94 19.37 -19.68 13.89
CA TYR A 94 18.54 -18.49 14.07
C TYR A 94 17.04 -18.84 14.00
N MET A 95 16.63 -19.60 13.01
CA MET A 95 15.23 -20.01 12.84
C MET A 95 14.79 -20.96 13.96
N GLU A 96 15.61 -21.98 14.35
CA GLU A 96 15.31 -22.89 15.45
C GLU A 96 15.23 -22.14 16.80
N PHE A 97 16.07 -21.14 17.02
CA PHE A 97 16.00 -20.28 18.21
C PHE A 97 14.63 -19.60 18.32
N PHE A 98 14.16 -18.94 17.25
CA PHE A 98 12.85 -18.31 17.27
C PHE A 98 11.69 -19.30 17.33
N ALA A 99 11.81 -20.47 16.70
CA ALA A 99 10.83 -21.54 16.84
C ALA A 99 10.67 -21.97 18.31
N SER A 100 11.78 -22.07 19.05
CA SER A 100 11.75 -22.42 20.47
C SER A 100 11.00 -21.38 21.33
N CYS A 101 11.01 -20.09 20.96
CA CYS A 101 10.25 -19.05 21.65
C CYS A 101 8.73 -19.28 21.57
N TYR A 102 8.27 -19.99 20.54
CA TYR A 102 6.87 -20.39 20.36
C TYR A 102 6.59 -21.82 20.86
N GLY A 103 7.57 -22.48 21.50
CA GLY A 103 7.45 -23.84 22.02
C GLY A 103 7.58 -24.94 20.96
N ILE A 104 8.03 -24.59 19.73
CA ILE A 104 8.29 -25.53 18.64
C ILE A 104 9.76 -25.95 18.74
N THR A 105 10.02 -27.25 19.00
CA THR A 105 11.38 -27.74 19.26
C THR A 105 11.68 -29.08 18.56
N GLY A 106 12.95 -29.47 18.52
CA GLY A 106 13.40 -30.75 17.98
C GLY A 106 13.10 -30.90 16.47
N LEU A 107 12.66 -32.10 16.07
CA LEU A 107 12.40 -32.42 14.68
C LEU A 107 11.29 -31.53 14.07
N GLN A 108 10.27 -31.20 14.86
CA GLN A 108 9.18 -30.29 14.42
C GLN A 108 9.72 -28.91 14.06
N ALA A 109 10.62 -28.35 14.88
CA ALA A 109 11.25 -27.07 14.59
C ALA A 109 12.04 -27.11 13.28
N ARG A 110 12.89 -28.15 13.10
CA ARG A 110 13.70 -28.30 11.89
C ARG A 110 12.86 -28.39 10.63
N THR A 111 11.84 -29.26 10.63
CA THR A 111 10.93 -29.39 9.49
C THR A 111 10.21 -28.08 9.19
N ARG A 112 9.67 -27.42 10.21
CA ARG A 112 8.98 -26.13 10.04
C ARG A 112 9.92 -25.05 9.52
N CYS A 113 11.12 -24.92 10.07
CA CYS A 113 12.12 -23.95 9.65
C CYS A 113 12.56 -24.18 8.20
N HIS A 114 12.84 -25.44 7.83
CA HIS A 114 13.20 -25.80 6.46
C HIS A 114 12.11 -25.41 5.46
N THR A 115 10.84 -25.80 5.70
CA THR A 115 9.71 -25.42 4.83
C THR A 115 9.56 -23.91 4.71
N LEU A 116 9.78 -23.14 5.78
CA LEU A 116 9.72 -21.69 5.73
C LEU A 116 10.89 -21.09 4.96
N LEU A 117 12.08 -21.66 5.06
CA LEU A 117 13.24 -21.22 4.27
C LEU A 117 13.03 -21.51 2.78
N GLU A 118 12.44 -22.65 2.41
CA GLU A 118 12.01 -22.93 1.03
C GLU A 118 10.99 -21.87 0.55
N GLN A 119 9.98 -21.57 1.36
CA GLN A 119 8.95 -20.60 1.02
C GLN A 119 9.50 -19.18 0.76
N VAL A 120 10.56 -18.80 1.48
CA VAL A 120 11.23 -17.51 1.26
C VAL A 120 12.46 -17.62 0.35
N ARG A 121 12.71 -18.79 -0.27
CA ARG A 121 13.80 -19.04 -1.22
C ARG A 121 15.19 -18.84 -0.59
N LEU A 122 15.39 -19.41 0.59
CA LEU A 122 16.64 -19.40 1.38
C LEU A 122 17.10 -20.78 1.80
N GLU A 123 16.55 -21.86 1.24
CA GLU A 123 16.86 -23.25 1.57
C GLU A 123 18.35 -23.61 1.38
N ASP A 124 18.99 -23.01 0.38
CA ASP A 124 20.42 -23.19 0.07
C ASP A 124 21.34 -22.40 1.02
N LYS A 125 20.78 -21.63 1.96
CA LYS A 125 21.49 -20.77 2.92
C LYS A 125 21.42 -21.23 4.37
N GLU A 126 20.86 -22.39 4.66
CA GLU A 126 20.66 -22.87 6.03
C GLU A 126 21.95 -22.91 6.87
N ASP A 127 23.07 -23.28 6.26
CA ASP A 127 24.38 -23.36 6.89
C ASP A 127 25.20 -22.08 6.85
N PHE A 128 24.71 -21.02 6.20
CA PHE A 128 25.38 -19.73 6.15
C PHE A 128 25.20 -18.98 7.47
N PHE A 129 26.18 -18.19 7.86
CA PHE A 129 26.01 -17.23 8.96
C PHE A 129 25.10 -16.09 8.54
N VAL A 130 24.27 -15.63 9.47
CA VAL A 130 23.28 -14.56 9.20
C VAL A 130 23.94 -13.23 8.82
N ASP A 131 25.11 -12.90 9.37
CA ASP A 131 25.86 -11.70 9.03
C ASP A 131 26.32 -11.67 7.56
N GLY A 132 26.65 -12.85 6.98
CA GLY A 132 27.06 -13.01 5.58
C GLY A 132 25.93 -12.86 4.55
N LEU A 133 24.68 -12.77 4.98
CA LEU A 133 23.54 -12.60 4.08
C LEU A 133 23.45 -11.17 3.54
N SER A 134 23.06 -11.02 2.27
CA SER A 134 22.71 -9.72 1.70
C SER A 134 21.48 -9.11 2.40
N ARG A 135 21.26 -7.79 2.23
CA ARG A 135 20.09 -7.10 2.81
C ARG A 135 18.77 -7.80 2.43
N GLY A 136 18.59 -8.12 1.15
CA GLY A 136 17.37 -8.80 0.68
C GLY A 136 17.21 -10.21 1.24
N MET A 137 18.31 -10.97 1.41
CA MET A 137 18.27 -12.27 2.10
C MET A 137 17.90 -12.12 3.56
N LYS A 138 18.45 -11.13 4.27
CA LYS A 138 18.09 -10.82 5.66
C LYS A 138 16.61 -10.44 5.77
N GLN A 139 16.07 -9.68 4.81
CA GLN A 139 14.66 -9.32 4.76
C GLN A 139 13.76 -10.56 4.60
N ARG A 140 14.14 -11.49 3.69
CA ARG A 140 13.43 -12.77 3.50
C ARG A 140 13.53 -13.66 4.74
N LEU A 141 14.67 -13.68 5.41
CA LEU A 141 14.85 -14.40 6.68
C LEU A 141 13.96 -13.82 7.79
N CYS A 142 13.84 -12.49 7.87
CA CYS A 142 12.94 -11.83 8.82
C CYS A 142 11.46 -12.18 8.56
N LEU A 143 11.08 -12.29 7.29
CA LEU A 143 9.74 -12.77 6.91
C LEU A 143 9.53 -14.23 7.33
N ALA A 144 10.49 -15.14 7.05
CA ALA A 144 10.42 -16.52 7.49
C ALA A 144 10.28 -16.64 9.01
N ARG A 145 11.04 -15.84 9.76
CA ARG A 145 10.91 -15.74 11.22
C ARG A 145 9.51 -15.34 11.66
N ALA A 146 8.92 -14.34 11.00
CA ALA A 146 7.58 -13.87 11.33
C ALA A 146 6.48 -14.92 11.04
N LEU A 147 6.77 -15.91 10.19
CA LEU A 147 5.86 -17.01 9.81
C LEU A 147 5.98 -18.26 10.70
N ILE A 148 6.95 -18.34 11.61
CA ILE A 148 7.26 -19.57 12.39
C ILE A 148 6.02 -20.12 13.10
N HIS A 149 5.24 -19.26 13.73
CA HIS A 149 4.07 -19.61 14.55
C HIS A 149 2.75 -19.60 13.76
N ASP A 150 2.83 -19.53 12.44
CA ASP A 150 1.69 -19.57 11.52
C ASP A 150 0.64 -18.47 11.75
N PRO A 151 1.03 -17.19 11.75
CA PRO A 151 0.11 -16.09 12.05
C PRO A 151 -0.99 -15.93 10.98
N ASP A 152 -2.14 -15.40 11.40
CA ASP A 152 -3.24 -15.04 10.51
C ASP A 152 -2.97 -13.70 9.79
N LEU A 153 -2.32 -12.75 10.50
CA LEU A 153 -1.98 -11.41 10.04
C LEU A 153 -0.47 -11.18 10.02
N LEU A 154 0.06 -10.76 8.88
CA LEU A 154 1.42 -10.27 8.73
C LEU A 154 1.44 -8.75 8.65
N ILE A 155 2.19 -8.12 9.52
CA ILE A 155 2.41 -6.67 9.57
C ILE A 155 3.85 -6.41 9.12
N LEU A 156 4.01 -5.68 8.01
CA LEU A 156 5.30 -5.46 7.34
C LEU A 156 5.57 -3.95 7.23
N ASP A 157 6.58 -3.48 7.95
CA ASP A 157 6.94 -2.06 7.97
C ASP A 157 8.04 -1.79 6.93
N GLU A 158 7.71 -1.09 5.84
CA GLU A 158 8.60 -0.74 4.72
C GLU A 158 9.43 -1.94 4.17
N PRO A 159 8.83 -3.12 3.92
CA PRO A 159 9.58 -4.35 3.72
C PRO A 159 10.40 -4.38 2.42
N ALA A 160 10.08 -3.55 1.44
CA ALA A 160 10.80 -3.45 0.17
C ALA A 160 11.83 -2.31 0.14
N SER A 161 11.92 -1.52 1.24
CA SER A 161 12.82 -0.36 1.32
C SER A 161 14.29 -0.74 1.18
N GLY A 162 14.99 -0.06 0.25
CA GLY A 162 16.42 -0.26 0.00
C GLY A 162 16.79 -1.62 -0.61
N LEU A 163 15.83 -2.36 -1.16
CA LEU A 163 16.07 -3.53 -1.99
C LEU A 163 16.36 -3.09 -3.44
N ASP A 164 17.26 -3.83 -4.10
CA ASP A 164 17.44 -3.67 -5.52
C ASP A 164 16.19 -4.15 -6.31
N PRO A 165 15.98 -3.70 -7.56
CA PRO A 165 14.75 -4.00 -8.30
C PRO A 165 14.46 -5.50 -8.45
N ARG A 166 15.49 -6.35 -8.66
CA ARG A 166 15.31 -7.78 -8.81
C ARG A 166 14.87 -8.45 -7.51
N THR A 167 15.55 -8.14 -6.42
CA THR A 167 15.21 -8.64 -5.07
C THR A 167 13.82 -8.19 -4.65
N ARG A 168 13.41 -6.97 -5.03
CA ARG A 168 12.06 -6.45 -4.77
C ARG A 168 10.99 -7.27 -5.48
N VAL A 169 11.18 -7.60 -6.75
CA VAL A 169 10.24 -8.46 -7.51
C VAL A 169 10.12 -9.84 -6.87
N GLU A 170 11.26 -10.45 -6.47
CA GLU A 170 11.26 -11.74 -5.78
C GLU A 170 10.51 -11.68 -4.44
N TYR A 171 10.73 -10.63 -3.65
CA TYR A 171 10.05 -10.42 -2.36
C TYR A 171 8.54 -10.22 -2.54
N THR A 172 8.15 -9.38 -3.50
CA THR A 172 6.74 -9.14 -3.87
C THR A 172 6.02 -10.44 -4.28
N ALA A 173 6.70 -11.31 -5.03
CA ALA A 173 6.14 -12.61 -5.41
C ALA A 173 5.87 -13.49 -4.18
N ILE A 174 6.78 -13.52 -3.20
CA ILE A 174 6.57 -14.25 -1.95
C ILE A 174 5.35 -13.71 -1.18
N LEU A 175 5.18 -12.39 -1.10
CA LEU A 175 4.01 -11.79 -0.42
C LEU A 175 2.69 -12.17 -1.11
N LYS A 176 2.67 -12.21 -2.46
CA LYS A 176 1.50 -12.66 -3.23
C LYS A 176 1.20 -14.14 -2.97
N GLU A 177 2.21 -14.99 -2.96
CA GLU A 177 2.06 -16.42 -2.63
C GLU A 177 1.48 -16.63 -1.21
N LEU A 178 1.91 -15.83 -0.22
CA LEU A 178 1.36 -15.87 1.14
C LEU A 178 -0.11 -15.45 1.19
N ARG A 179 -0.49 -14.40 0.46
CA ARG A 179 -1.89 -13.99 0.32
C ARG A 179 -2.72 -15.10 -0.32
N ASP A 180 -2.23 -15.72 -1.39
CA ASP A 180 -2.94 -16.78 -2.11
C ASP A 180 -3.12 -18.05 -1.25
N GLN A 181 -2.29 -18.21 -0.21
CA GLN A 181 -2.46 -19.20 0.85
C GLN A 181 -3.48 -18.78 1.93
N GLY A 182 -4.12 -17.63 1.78
CA GLY A 182 -5.16 -17.11 2.69
C GLY A 182 -4.64 -16.24 3.84
N LYS A 183 -3.36 -15.87 3.84
CA LYS A 183 -2.81 -14.94 4.85
C LYS A 183 -3.30 -13.51 4.57
N THR A 184 -3.58 -12.77 5.64
CA THR A 184 -3.83 -11.33 5.58
C THR A 184 -2.50 -10.59 5.75
N LEU A 185 -2.20 -9.63 4.87
CA LEU A 185 -0.96 -8.85 4.92
C LEU A 185 -1.27 -7.36 4.98
N LEU A 186 -0.65 -6.67 5.93
CA LEU A 186 -0.65 -5.21 6.03
C LEU A 186 0.77 -4.72 5.76
N VAL A 187 0.97 -4.06 4.62
CA VAL A 187 2.29 -3.63 4.13
C VAL A 187 2.35 -2.12 4.10
N SER A 188 3.26 -1.51 4.88
CA SER A 188 3.50 -0.08 4.76
C SER A 188 4.50 0.25 3.66
N SER A 189 4.29 1.38 2.99
CA SER A 189 5.27 2.00 2.10
C SER A 189 5.05 3.51 2.02
N HIS A 190 6.09 4.24 1.67
CA HIS A 190 5.99 5.64 1.26
C HIS A 190 5.98 5.79 -0.28
N ILE A 191 6.06 4.68 -1.02
CA ILE A 191 6.08 4.63 -2.49
C ILE A 191 4.78 4.01 -2.98
N LEU A 192 3.90 4.84 -3.52
CA LEU A 192 2.56 4.44 -3.97
C LEU A 192 2.59 3.46 -5.14
N SER A 193 3.47 3.68 -6.12
CA SER A 193 3.61 2.80 -7.28
C SER A 193 4.01 1.37 -6.93
N GLU A 194 4.81 1.16 -5.90
CA GLU A 194 5.18 -0.18 -5.44
C GLU A 194 3.97 -0.99 -4.94
N LEU A 195 3.06 -0.32 -4.24
CA LEU A 195 1.89 -0.97 -3.67
C LEU A 195 0.75 -1.17 -4.69
N SER A 196 0.69 -0.33 -5.73
CA SER A 196 -0.33 -0.45 -6.78
C SER A 196 -0.29 -1.78 -7.52
N GLU A 197 0.90 -2.38 -7.66
CA GLU A 197 1.10 -3.68 -8.32
C GLU A 197 0.99 -4.87 -7.35
N LEU A 198 1.14 -4.60 -6.06
CA LEU A 198 1.19 -5.61 -5.01
C LEU A 198 -0.16 -5.81 -4.33
N CYS A 199 -0.84 -4.73 -3.97
CA CYS A 199 -1.96 -4.73 -3.04
C CYS A 199 -3.31 -4.94 -3.72
N THR A 200 -4.25 -5.54 -2.99
CA THR A 200 -5.67 -5.66 -3.40
C THR A 200 -6.48 -4.44 -2.98
N SER A 201 -6.06 -3.80 -1.89
CA SER A 201 -6.67 -2.60 -1.32
C SER A 201 -5.60 -1.72 -0.67
N ILE A 202 -5.89 -0.44 -0.54
CA ILE A 202 -4.98 0.51 0.11
C ILE A 202 -5.72 1.43 1.07
N GLY A 203 -4.96 1.91 2.08
CA GLY A 203 -5.33 3.01 2.94
C GLY A 203 -4.24 4.08 2.92
N ILE A 204 -4.62 5.32 2.58
CA ILE A 204 -3.72 6.46 2.57
C ILE A 204 -3.84 7.18 3.91
N ILE A 205 -2.71 7.36 4.57
CA ILE A 205 -2.61 8.08 5.84
C ILE A 205 -1.82 9.37 5.64
N GLU A 206 -2.32 10.45 6.23
CA GLU A 206 -1.64 11.73 6.33
C GLU A 206 -1.92 12.37 7.67
N GLN A 207 -0.90 12.98 8.29
CA GLN A 207 -1.00 13.67 9.59
C GLN A 207 -1.74 12.86 10.67
N GLY A 208 -1.53 11.53 10.69
CA GLY A 208 -2.15 10.63 11.66
C GLY A 208 -3.62 10.31 11.43
N ARG A 209 -4.17 10.61 10.24
CA ARG A 209 -5.57 10.35 9.85
C ARG A 209 -5.63 9.54 8.56
N THR A 210 -6.66 8.73 8.40
CA THR A 210 -6.95 8.08 7.12
C THR A 210 -7.62 9.09 6.19
N VAL A 211 -7.00 9.34 5.05
CA VAL A 211 -7.50 10.27 4.02
C VAL A 211 -8.35 9.55 2.99
N LEU A 212 -7.93 8.34 2.63
CA LEU A 212 -8.61 7.49 1.66
C LEU A 212 -8.40 6.02 1.99
N GLN A 213 -9.44 5.20 1.80
CA GLN A 213 -9.35 3.75 1.87
C GLN A 213 -10.28 3.13 0.84
N GLY A 214 -9.85 2.02 0.23
CA GLY A 214 -10.67 1.25 -0.71
C GLY A 214 -9.90 0.18 -1.46
N SER A 215 -10.62 -0.63 -2.25
CA SER A 215 -10.00 -1.57 -3.17
C SER A 215 -9.26 -0.83 -4.29
N MET A 216 -8.22 -1.47 -4.85
CA MET A 216 -7.47 -0.88 -5.97
C MET A 216 -8.39 -0.53 -7.15
N ASP A 217 -9.38 -1.39 -7.45
CA ASP A 217 -10.35 -1.14 -8.53
C ASP A 217 -11.20 0.11 -8.27
N GLN A 218 -11.70 0.29 -7.03
CA GLN A 218 -12.47 1.48 -6.64
C GLN A 218 -11.62 2.75 -6.74
N ILE A 219 -10.37 2.68 -6.30
CA ILE A 219 -9.45 3.81 -6.33
C ILE A 219 -9.08 4.17 -7.77
N PHE A 220 -8.73 3.19 -8.61
CA PHE A 220 -8.46 3.45 -10.02
C PHE A 220 -9.70 3.94 -10.79
N ALA A 221 -10.89 3.43 -10.47
CA ALA A 221 -12.13 3.95 -11.05
C ALA A 221 -12.31 5.44 -10.71
N ARG A 222 -12.06 5.82 -9.46
CA ARG A 222 -12.13 7.22 -9.00
C ARG A 222 -11.07 8.10 -9.68
N ILE A 223 -9.82 7.62 -9.77
CA ILE A 223 -8.75 8.32 -10.49
C ILE A 223 -9.14 8.54 -11.95
N ASN A 224 -9.55 7.46 -12.63
CA ASN A 224 -9.87 7.53 -14.05
C ASN A 224 -11.07 8.43 -14.35
N SER A 225 -12.07 8.52 -13.48
CA SER A 225 -13.22 9.41 -13.68
C SER A 225 -12.89 10.89 -13.54
N SER A 226 -11.84 11.24 -12.77
CA SER A 226 -11.41 12.63 -12.56
C SER A 226 -10.31 13.08 -13.51
N ASN A 227 -9.66 12.16 -14.23
CA ASN A 227 -8.56 12.48 -15.11
C ASN A 227 -9.02 13.12 -16.42
N PRO A 228 -8.26 14.08 -16.95
CA PRO A 228 -8.59 14.72 -18.21
C PRO A 228 -8.48 13.76 -19.40
N LEU A 229 -9.28 14.06 -20.42
CA LEU A 229 -9.20 13.42 -21.73
C LEU A 229 -8.16 14.15 -22.56
N LEU A 230 -7.18 13.44 -23.09
CA LEU A 230 -6.12 13.94 -23.96
C LEU A 230 -6.48 13.63 -25.41
N ILE A 231 -6.55 14.67 -26.25
CA ILE A 231 -6.85 14.54 -27.67
C ILE A 231 -5.74 15.22 -28.47
N SER A 232 -5.08 14.45 -29.32
CA SER A 232 -4.11 15.00 -30.26
C SER A 232 -4.76 15.16 -31.67
N ILE A 233 -4.71 16.34 -32.23
CA ILE A 233 -5.37 16.66 -33.48
C ILE A 233 -4.33 16.99 -34.56
N PHE A 234 -4.38 16.21 -35.66
CA PHE A 234 -3.49 16.41 -36.79
C PHE A 234 -3.94 17.54 -37.73
N SER A 235 -5.26 17.70 -37.94
CA SER A 235 -5.80 18.74 -38.82
C SER A 235 -7.16 19.24 -38.32
N GLN A 236 -7.57 20.44 -38.80
CA GLN A 236 -8.86 21.08 -38.49
C GLN A 236 -9.07 21.41 -37.01
N LYS A 237 -8.04 21.88 -36.32
CA LYS A 237 -8.03 22.19 -34.89
C LYS A 237 -9.12 23.20 -34.48
N GLU A 238 -9.40 24.22 -35.28
CA GLU A 238 -10.43 25.21 -34.96
C GLU A 238 -11.83 24.58 -34.94
N LYS A 239 -12.10 23.68 -35.91
CA LYS A 239 -13.37 22.93 -35.97
C LYS A 239 -13.53 21.99 -34.79
N ALA A 240 -12.45 21.28 -34.41
CA ALA A 240 -12.42 20.48 -33.23
C ALA A 240 -12.72 21.27 -31.97
N LEU A 241 -12.06 22.41 -31.77
CA LEU A 241 -12.30 23.29 -30.62
C LEU A 241 -13.75 23.81 -30.54
N ALA A 242 -14.38 24.06 -31.68
CA ALA A 242 -15.78 24.47 -31.71
C ALA A 242 -16.71 23.35 -31.20
N ILE A 243 -16.47 22.10 -31.64
CA ILE A 243 -17.21 20.93 -31.22
C ILE A 243 -17.00 20.69 -29.71
N LEU A 244 -15.75 20.69 -29.25
CA LEU A 244 -15.40 20.46 -27.87
C LEU A 244 -16.00 21.50 -26.91
N LYS A 245 -16.01 22.79 -27.30
CA LYS A 245 -16.63 23.88 -26.52
C LYS A 245 -18.14 23.75 -26.37
N SER A 246 -18.81 23.15 -27.34
CA SER A 246 -20.26 22.98 -27.34
C SER A 246 -20.73 21.68 -26.70
N HIS A 247 -19.81 20.77 -26.38
CA HIS A 247 -20.16 19.43 -25.82
C HIS A 247 -20.53 19.53 -24.34
N PRO A 248 -21.68 18.97 -23.92
CA PRO A 248 -22.21 19.14 -22.56
C PRO A 248 -21.33 18.52 -21.45
N CYS A 249 -20.56 17.47 -21.76
CA CYS A 249 -19.67 16.81 -20.81
C CYS A 249 -18.30 17.48 -20.70
N VAL A 250 -17.98 18.51 -21.51
CA VAL A 250 -16.70 19.22 -21.46
C VAL A 250 -16.79 20.40 -20.51
N GLN A 251 -15.97 20.41 -19.46
CA GLN A 251 -15.91 21.48 -18.47
C GLN A 251 -14.78 22.47 -18.71
N THR A 252 -13.60 21.96 -19.01
CA THR A 252 -12.40 22.76 -19.21
C THR A 252 -11.66 22.31 -20.47
N ILE A 253 -11.02 23.25 -21.15
CA ILE A 253 -10.21 23.00 -22.33
C ILE A 253 -8.89 23.75 -22.17
N ALA A 254 -7.80 22.99 -22.14
CA ALA A 254 -6.44 23.54 -22.22
C ALA A 254 -5.76 23.03 -23.49
N VAL A 255 -5.10 23.92 -24.22
CA VAL A 255 -4.48 23.61 -25.50
C VAL A 255 -2.97 23.82 -25.41
N GLN A 256 -2.20 22.75 -25.67
CA GLN A 256 -0.74 22.81 -25.74
C GLN A 256 -0.26 22.23 -27.08
N GLY A 257 0.18 23.10 -28.00
CA GLY A 257 0.57 22.66 -29.34
C GLY A 257 -0.60 21.91 -30.03
N ASP A 258 -0.38 20.67 -30.46
CA ASP A 258 -1.38 19.84 -31.12
C ASP A 258 -2.20 18.98 -30.14
N GLU A 259 -1.88 19.04 -28.85
CA GLU A 259 -2.58 18.33 -27.80
C GLU A 259 -3.63 19.21 -27.10
N ILE A 260 -4.82 18.66 -26.91
CA ILE A 260 -5.92 19.27 -26.19
C ILE A 260 -6.21 18.44 -24.96
N LYS A 261 -6.14 19.06 -23.79
CA LYS A 261 -6.47 18.47 -22.49
C LYS A 261 -7.86 18.96 -22.08
N LEU A 262 -8.79 18.00 -21.88
CA LEU A 262 -10.18 18.28 -21.55
C LEU A 262 -10.52 17.82 -20.14
N GLY A 263 -11.12 18.69 -19.33
CA GLY A 263 -11.94 18.25 -18.20
C GLY A 263 -13.24 17.69 -18.73
N PHE A 264 -13.43 16.36 -18.64
CA PHE A 264 -14.55 15.65 -19.25
C PHE A 264 -15.30 14.81 -18.20
N LEU A 265 -16.58 15.10 -17.98
CA LEU A 265 -17.46 14.43 -16.99
C LEU A 265 -18.36 13.36 -17.61
N GLY A 266 -18.04 12.84 -18.78
CA GLY A 266 -18.77 11.75 -19.41
C GLY A 266 -18.20 10.38 -19.05
N ASP A 267 -19.02 9.34 -19.23
CA ASP A 267 -18.60 7.95 -19.16
C ASP A 267 -17.89 7.48 -20.45
N ARG A 268 -17.55 6.18 -20.54
CA ARG A 268 -16.90 5.62 -21.74
C ARG A 268 -17.77 5.68 -22.99
N GLN A 269 -19.09 5.71 -22.83
CA GLN A 269 -20.01 5.81 -23.94
C GLN A 269 -20.04 7.25 -24.47
N ASP A 270 -20.01 8.24 -23.57
CA ASP A 270 -19.90 9.65 -23.92
C ASP A 270 -18.57 9.96 -24.61
N GLU A 271 -17.47 9.35 -24.17
CA GLU A 271 -16.16 9.45 -24.83
C GLU A 271 -16.20 8.93 -26.27
N ALA A 272 -16.81 7.75 -26.46
CA ALA A 272 -16.94 7.16 -27.80
C ALA A 272 -17.81 8.04 -28.73
N LEU A 273 -18.89 8.61 -28.21
CA LEU A 273 -19.75 9.54 -28.97
C LEU A 273 -19.02 10.84 -29.32
N LEU A 274 -18.23 11.40 -28.39
CA LEU A 274 -17.41 12.57 -28.67
C LEU A 274 -16.38 12.30 -29.78
N LEU A 275 -15.68 11.15 -29.71
CA LEU A 275 -14.73 10.75 -30.75
C LEU A 275 -15.43 10.61 -32.11
N GLN A 276 -16.60 9.98 -32.12
CA GLN A 276 -17.38 9.83 -33.36
C GLN A 276 -17.79 11.18 -33.93
N GLN A 277 -18.25 12.12 -33.10
CA GLN A 277 -18.59 13.49 -33.54
C GLN A 277 -17.41 14.24 -34.18
N LEU A 278 -16.19 14.06 -33.63
CA LEU A 278 -14.97 14.65 -34.21
C LEU A 278 -14.67 14.05 -35.59
N ILE A 279 -14.78 12.71 -35.73
CA ILE A 279 -14.53 11.99 -36.99
C ILE A 279 -15.58 12.39 -38.05
N ASP A 280 -16.86 12.40 -37.68
CA ASP A 280 -17.96 12.77 -38.59
C ASP A 280 -17.84 14.25 -39.07
N ALA A 281 -17.12 15.07 -38.33
CA ALA A 281 -16.77 16.43 -38.69
C ALA A 281 -15.49 16.55 -39.51
N ASP A 282 -14.90 15.46 -40.02
CA ASP A 282 -13.65 15.40 -40.76
C ASP A 282 -12.41 15.88 -39.95
N VAL A 283 -12.46 15.85 -38.63
CA VAL A 283 -11.32 16.17 -37.80
C VAL A 283 -10.39 14.94 -37.74
N MET A 284 -9.13 15.12 -38.13
CA MET A 284 -8.15 14.05 -38.03
C MET A 284 -7.58 13.95 -36.61
N VAL A 285 -8.07 12.99 -35.83
CA VAL A 285 -7.61 12.70 -34.48
C VAL A 285 -6.49 11.68 -34.53
N SER A 286 -5.30 12.01 -34.04
CA SER A 286 -4.15 11.11 -33.99
C SER A 286 -4.03 10.35 -32.68
N SER A 287 -4.59 10.88 -31.60
CA SER A 287 -4.68 10.23 -30.30
C SER A 287 -5.93 10.68 -29.56
N PHE A 288 -6.60 9.73 -28.90
CA PHE A 288 -7.75 9.99 -28.05
C PHE A 288 -7.68 9.04 -26.86
N MET A 289 -7.32 9.54 -25.71
CA MET A 289 -7.14 8.72 -24.52
C MET A 289 -7.41 9.51 -23.25
N ARG A 290 -7.93 8.84 -22.23
CA ARG A 290 -7.91 9.43 -20.90
C ARG A 290 -6.50 9.35 -20.33
N GLU A 291 -6.03 10.44 -19.74
CA GLU A 291 -4.74 10.47 -19.03
C GLU A 291 -4.76 9.35 -17.99
N LYS A 292 -3.76 8.48 -18.05
CA LYS A 292 -3.63 7.44 -17.02
C LYS A 292 -3.24 8.12 -15.72
N GLY A 293 -4.17 8.17 -14.78
CA GLY A 293 -3.85 8.65 -13.44
C GLY A 293 -2.97 7.67 -12.71
N SER A 294 -2.09 8.21 -11.92
CA SER A 294 -1.31 7.44 -10.96
C SER A 294 -1.89 7.63 -9.55
N LEU A 295 -1.59 6.71 -8.65
CA LEU A 295 -1.92 6.88 -7.24
C LEU A 295 -1.25 8.13 -6.67
N GLU A 296 -0.06 8.49 -7.19
CA GLU A 296 0.66 9.69 -6.81
C GLU A 296 -0.11 10.95 -7.18
N SER A 297 -0.71 11.00 -8.38
CA SER A 297 -1.53 12.16 -8.80
C SER A 297 -2.78 12.31 -7.94
N LEU A 298 -3.44 11.22 -7.58
CA LEU A 298 -4.57 11.24 -6.66
C LEU A 298 -4.15 11.71 -5.26
N PHE A 299 -3.03 11.19 -4.76
CA PHE A 299 -2.49 11.59 -3.46
C PHE A 299 -2.23 13.09 -3.40
N MET A 300 -1.55 13.66 -4.41
CA MET A 300 -1.29 15.11 -4.48
C MET A 300 -2.58 15.92 -4.50
N GLN A 301 -3.57 15.51 -5.28
CA GLN A 301 -4.88 16.20 -5.32
C GLN A 301 -5.60 16.20 -3.96
N ILE A 302 -5.52 15.09 -3.23
CA ILE A 302 -6.20 14.97 -1.93
C ILE A 302 -5.48 15.83 -0.89
N THR A 303 -4.14 15.81 -0.86
CA THR A 303 -3.33 16.56 0.12
C THR A 303 -3.39 18.08 -0.12
N GLU A 304 -3.36 18.54 -1.37
CA GLU A 304 -3.55 19.96 -1.72
C GLU A 304 -4.92 20.50 -1.24
N HIS A 305 -5.98 19.72 -1.40
CA HIS A 305 -7.32 20.13 -0.94
C HIS A 305 -7.47 20.15 0.58
N GLU A 306 -6.72 19.34 1.32
CA GLU A 306 -6.73 19.39 2.79
C GLU A 306 -5.93 20.59 3.32
N GLU A 307 -4.84 20.97 2.70
CA GLU A 307 -4.08 22.18 3.05
C GLU A 307 -4.92 23.45 2.80
N GLU A 308 -5.60 23.55 1.68
CA GLU A 308 -6.52 24.66 1.41
C GLU A 308 -7.67 24.77 2.44
N ARG A 309 -8.23 23.63 2.84
CA ARG A 309 -9.28 23.59 3.90
C ARG A 309 -8.74 23.94 5.28
N ALA A 310 -7.49 23.62 5.58
CA ALA A 310 -6.86 23.96 6.85
C ALA A 310 -6.54 25.47 6.93
N VAL A 311 -6.09 26.08 5.84
CA VAL A 311 -5.86 27.54 5.74
C VAL A 311 -7.17 28.32 5.92
N LEU A 312 -8.24 27.90 5.26
CA LEU A 312 -9.56 28.53 5.39
C LEU A 312 -10.16 28.43 6.81
N LYS A 313 -9.82 27.38 7.57
CA LYS A 313 -10.26 27.24 8.97
C LYS A 313 -9.44 28.08 9.96
N HIS A 314 -8.23 28.50 9.61
CA HIS A 314 -7.42 29.39 10.46
C HIS A 314 -7.72 30.88 10.21
N GLU A 315 -8.39 31.23 9.12
CA GLU A 315 -8.77 32.60 8.78
C GLU A 315 -10.20 32.97 9.23
N MET A 316 -10.97 32.05 9.79
CA MET A 316 -12.28 32.28 10.43
C MET A 316 -12.18 32.24 11.96
#